data_8b94a694b903ef8c2356ea47c795c421
#
_entry.id   8b94a694b903ef8c2356ea47c795c421
#
_cell.length_a   1.000
_cell.length_b   1.000
_cell.length_c   1.000
_cell.angle_alpha   90.00
_cell.angle_beta   90.00
_cell.angle_gamma   90.00
#
_symmetry.space_group_name_H-M   'P 1'
#
loop_
_entity.id
_entity.type
_entity.pdbx_description
1 polymer ?
#
loop_
_entity_poly.entity_id
_entity_poly.type
_entity_poly.pdbx_seq_one_letter_code
_entity_poly.pdbx_strand_id
1 'polypeptide(L)'
;MKTNYRIAWVHLTSRFRQLAVATLSVTFGISMFIFMNSFISGVNEAQTVITFTSLAHIRIYNDLSAREPAKLIPDTVAGNALSVVNNARNIRYTEGIKDAGPILKALKKQKAITGISPQINTNVFIQNGVTQISAALSGVDVQKENKVFHTADYVVEGDFFDLQKHPNGIILGKGLAQILGVKVGDNISLTSASGGSKNFTIIGLLETGATGVDRSKAIVSLLAARQLNSKNKSYVTDIQIAVSDYNKAQKVAASMAGITSYKIEPWQLGNSQLDSANKLRYIMSFVISVTILIVAGFGIY
;
A
#
# COMPACT_ATOMS: atom_id res chain seq x y z
N MET A 1 -61.46 -16.70 19.63
CA MET A 1 -60.16 -16.01 19.61
C MET A 1 -59.67 -15.50 20.97
N LYS A 2 -60.55 -14.92 21.83
CA LYS A 2 -60.14 -14.37 23.14
C LYS A 2 -59.57 -15.42 24.13
N THR A 3 -60.07 -16.67 24.10
CA THR A 3 -59.66 -17.75 25.05
C THR A 3 -58.23 -18.23 24.79
N ASN A 4 -57.83 -18.40 23.54
CA ASN A 4 -56.47 -18.80 23.17
C ASN A 4 -55.43 -17.76 23.54
N TYR A 5 -55.78 -16.50 23.41
CA TYR A 5 -54.91 -15.39 23.81
C TYR A 5 -54.69 -15.33 25.33
N ARG A 6 -55.71 -15.64 26.09
CA ARG A 6 -55.69 -15.68 27.56
C ARG A 6 -54.85 -16.84 28.07
N ILE A 7 -54.98 -18.01 27.45
CA ILE A 7 -54.20 -19.21 27.78
C ILE A 7 -52.71 -18.95 27.47
N ALA A 8 -52.39 -18.41 26.29
CA ALA A 8 -51.02 -18.05 25.91
C ALA A 8 -50.39 -17.02 26.87
N TRP A 9 -51.18 -16.01 27.28
CA TRP A 9 -50.71 -14.99 28.23
C TRP A 9 -50.43 -15.57 29.63
N VAL A 10 -51.30 -16.45 30.15
CA VAL A 10 -51.07 -17.12 31.43
C VAL A 10 -49.88 -18.05 31.39
N HIS A 11 -49.63 -18.78 30.31
CA HIS A 11 -48.44 -19.60 30.14
C HIS A 11 -47.15 -18.77 30.04
N LEU A 12 -47.17 -17.64 29.36
CA LEU A 12 -46.05 -16.72 29.26
C LEU A 12 -45.69 -16.09 30.61
N THR A 13 -46.70 -15.71 31.41
CA THR A 13 -46.47 -15.04 32.70
C THR A 13 -46.16 -16.03 33.84
N SER A 14 -46.63 -17.29 33.79
CA SER A 14 -46.35 -18.29 34.79
C SER A 14 -44.88 -18.73 34.86
N ARG A 15 -44.13 -18.57 33.78
CA ARG A 15 -42.68 -18.90 33.69
C ARG A 15 -41.82 -17.66 33.37
N PHE A 16 -42.18 -16.53 33.92
CA PHE A 16 -41.54 -15.25 33.64
C PHE A 16 -40.00 -15.27 33.76
N ARG A 17 -39.44 -15.97 34.74
CA ARG A 17 -37.98 -16.12 34.92
C ARG A 17 -37.32 -16.83 33.74
N GLN A 18 -37.92 -17.93 33.26
CA GLN A 18 -37.37 -18.66 32.10
C GLN A 18 -37.50 -17.85 30.82
N LEU A 19 -38.63 -17.16 30.62
CA LEU A 19 -38.83 -16.26 29.49
C LEU A 19 -37.83 -15.12 29.51
N ALA A 20 -37.60 -14.49 30.67
CA ALA A 20 -36.64 -13.39 30.82
C ALA A 20 -35.20 -13.84 30.50
N VAL A 21 -34.79 -15.03 31.02
CA VAL A 21 -33.47 -15.59 30.72
C VAL A 21 -33.30 -15.89 29.24
N ALA A 22 -34.29 -16.53 28.60
CA ALA A 22 -34.25 -16.83 27.18
C ALA A 22 -34.18 -15.55 26.33
N THR A 23 -35.02 -14.55 26.66
CA THR A 23 -35.01 -13.26 25.94
C THR A 23 -33.68 -12.51 26.10
N LEU A 24 -33.13 -12.46 27.32
CA LEU A 24 -31.85 -11.86 27.62
C LEU A 24 -30.70 -12.58 26.88
N SER A 25 -30.71 -13.91 26.83
CA SER A 25 -29.71 -14.71 26.12
C SER A 25 -29.70 -14.40 24.61
N VAL A 26 -30.89 -14.38 24.00
CA VAL A 26 -31.03 -14.06 22.57
C VAL A 26 -30.61 -12.62 22.28
N THR A 27 -31.08 -11.67 23.09
CA THR A 27 -30.76 -10.27 22.96
C THR A 27 -29.27 -10.05 23.08
N PHE A 28 -28.64 -10.66 24.10
CA PHE A 28 -27.18 -10.59 24.30
C PHE A 28 -26.41 -11.18 23.10
N GLY A 29 -26.85 -12.37 22.63
CA GLY A 29 -26.23 -13.03 21.47
C GLY A 29 -26.27 -12.15 20.18
N ILE A 30 -27.46 -11.60 19.90
CA ILE A 30 -27.62 -10.72 18.72
C ILE A 30 -26.81 -9.43 18.90
N SER A 31 -26.85 -8.81 20.07
CA SER A 31 -26.09 -7.60 20.35
C SER A 31 -24.60 -7.84 20.22
N MET A 32 -24.09 -8.95 20.76
CA MET A 32 -22.68 -9.33 20.67
C MET A 32 -22.26 -9.64 19.23
N PHE A 33 -23.13 -10.29 18.45
CA PHE A 33 -22.90 -10.54 17.03
C PHE A 33 -22.77 -9.24 16.24
N ILE A 34 -23.69 -8.29 16.42
CA ILE A 34 -23.66 -6.99 15.76
C ILE A 34 -22.40 -6.21 16.17
N PHE A 35 -22.13 -6.15 17.48
CA PHE A 35 -20.95 -5.49 18.01
C PHE A 35 -19.66 -6.04 17.41
N MET A 36 -19.50 -7.37 17.41
CA MET A 36 -18.29 -8.04 16.92
C MET A 36 -18.07 -7.82 15.42
N ASN A 37 -19.14 -7.93 14.62
CA ASN A 37 -19.05 -7.64 13.18
C ASN A 37 -18.69 -6.18 12.92
N SER A 38 -19.30 -5.25 13.63
CA SER A 38 -18.99 -3.81 13.49
C SER A 38 -17.57 -3.49 13.91
N PHE A 39 -17.11 -4.07 15.02
CA PHE A 39 -15.75 -3.91 15.51
C PHE A 39 -14.71 -4.44 14.52
N ILE A 40 -14.88 -5.66 14.02
CA ILE A 40 -13.96 -6.26 13.04
C ILE A 40 -13.96 -5.47 11.73
N SER A 41 -15.13 -5.03 11.26
CA SER A 41 -15.24 -4.20 10.06
C SER A 41 -14.48 -2.87 10.23
N GLY A 42 -14.64 -2.20 11.38
CA GLY A 42 -13.94 -0.96 11.68
C GLY A 42 -12.42 -1.13 11.75
N VAL A 43 -11.95 -2.21 12.39
CA VAL A 43 -10.51 -2.53 12.43
C VAL A 43 -9.96 -2.81 11.02
N ASN A 44 -10.69 -3.56 10.20
CA ASN A 44 -10.27 -3.85 8.83
C ASN A 44 -10.23 -2.59 7.96
N GLU A 45 -11.21 -1.70 8.09
CA GLU A 45 -11.24 -0.43 7.37
C GLU A 45 -10.07 0.47 7.78
N ALA A 46 -9.84 0.66 9.08
CA ALA A 46 -8.73 1.45 9.58
C ALA A 46 -7.37 0.92 9.08
N GLN A 47 -7.17 -0.41 9.12
CA GLN A 47 -5.94 -1.01 8.62
C GLN A 47 -5.79 -0.89 7.11
N THR A 48 -6.88 -0.99 6.35
CA THR A 48 -6.89 -0.81 4.90
C THR A 48 -6.45 0.62 4.54
N VAL A 49 -7.01 1.62 5.21
CA VAL A 49 -6.62 3.02 5.04
C VAL A 49 -5.13 3.19 5.29
N ILE A 50 -4.60 2.77 6.46
CA ILE A 50 -3.18 2.88 6.79
C ILE A 50 -2.29 2.16 5.75
N THR A 51 -2.71 1.00 5.27
CA THR A 51 -1.95 0.24 4.27
C THR A 51 -1.83 1.01 2.96
N PHE A 52 -2.93 1.54 2.45
CA PHE A 52 -2.95 2.20 1.14
C PHE A 52 -2.48 3.67 1.17
N THR A 53 -2.06 4.21 2.32
CA THR A 53 -1.33 5.49 2.37
C THR A 53 0.05 5.42 1.71
N SER A 54 0.62 4.23 1.62
CA SER A 54 1.98 4.02 1.07
C SER A 54 2.07 2.89 0.06
N LEU A 55 1.01 2.12 -0.13
CA LEU A 55 0.95 0.97 -1.04
C LEU A 55 -0.10 1.23 -2.12
N ALA A 56 0.32 1.27 -3.39
CA ALA A 56 -0.63 1.35 -4.50
C ALA A 56 -1.35 0.03 -4.74
N HIS A 57 -2.54 0.10 -5.33
CA HIS A 57 -3.32 -1.09 -5.68
C HIS A 57 -2.62 -1.96 -6.73
N ILE A 58 -1.92 -1.35 -7.69
CA ILE A 58 -1.11 -2.03 -8.71
C ILE A 58 0.16 -1.22 -8.92
N ARG A 59 1.29 -1.91 -9.03
CA ARG A 59 2.60 -1.35 -9.31
C ARG A 59 3.13 -1.90 -10.63
N ILE A 60 3.66 -1.04 -11.51
CA ILE A 60 4.41 -1.46 -12.68
C ILE A 60 5.87 -1.07 -12.47
N TYR A 61 6.77 -2.01 -12.62
CA TYR A 61 8.20 -1.79 -12.44
C TYR A 61 9.05 -2.74 -13.28
N ASN A 62 10.32 -2.44 -13.42
CA ASN A 62 11.27 -3.30 -14.08
C ASN A 62 11.83 -4.34 -13.11
N ASP A 63 11.32 -5.58 -13.18
CA ASP A 63 11.81 -6.67 -12.35
C ASP A 63 13.10 -7.25 -12.96
N LEU A 64 14.23 -6.85 -12.39
CA LEU A 64 15.53 -7.34 -12.83
C LEU A 64 15.81 -8.77 -12.36
N SER A 65 15.14 -9.22 -11.29
CA SER A 65 15.34 -10.55 -10.70
C SER A 65 14.60 -11.65 -11.48
N ALA A 66 13.53 -11.30 -12.18
CA ALA A 66 12.73 -12.24 -12.96
C ALA A 66 13.34 -12.57 -14.33
N ARG A 67 14.39 -11.86 -14.74
CA ARG A 67 15.09 -12.20 -15.98
C ARG A 67 16.06 -13.32 -15.68
N GLU A 68 15.60 -14.56 -15.93
CA GLU A 68 16.51 -15.70 -16.02
C GLU A 68 17.65 -15.35 -16.99
N PRO A 69 18.92 -15.67 -16.63
CA PRO A 69 20.00 -15.57 -17.60
C PRO A 69 19.56 -16.35 -18.85
N ALA A 70 19.58 -15.70 -20.01
CA ALA A 70 19.18 -16.34 -21.25
C ALA A 70 19.90 -17.68 -21.32
N LYS A 71 19.15 -18.80 -21.30
CA LYS A 71 19.73 -20.12 -21.50
C LYS A 71 20.40 -20.10 -22.87
N LEU A 72 21.73 -20.03 -22.86
CA LEU A 72 22.54 -19.98 -24.09
C LEU A 72 22.44 -21.27 -24.90
N ILE A 73 21.98 -22.34 -24.27
CA ILE A 73 21.80 -23.67 -24.89
C ILE A 73 20.38 -24.13 -24.59
N PRO A 74 19.57 -24.46 -25.61
CA PRO A 74 18.25 -25.08 -25.41
C PRO A 74 18.39 -26.38 -24.58
N ASP A 75 17.45 -26.63 -23.67
CA ASP A 75 17.45 -27.85 -22.82
C ASP A 75 17.50 -29.16 -23.61
N THR A 76 17.08 -29.14 -24.89
CA THR A 76 17.14 -30.27 -25.83
C THR A 76 18.56 -30.66 -26.26
N VAL A 77 19.56 -29.79 -26.04
CA VAL A 77 20.96 -29.99 -26.44
C VAL A 77 21.89 -30.13 -25.23
N ALA A 78 21.41 -29.87 -24.03
CA ALA A 78 22.19 -29.81 -22.78
C ALA A 78 22.50 -31.17 -22.15
N GLY A 79 22.50 -32.30 -22.92
CA GLY A 79 23.06 -33.56 -22.43
C GLY A 79 24.54 -33.42 -22.16
N ASN A 80 25.02 -33.62 -20.95
CA ASN A 80 26.41 -33.74 -20.49
C ASN A 80 27.46 -32.78 -21.10
N ALA A 81 27.08 -31.65 -21.69
CA ALA A 81 28.00 -30.64 -22.23
C ALA A 81 28.35 -29.60 -21.20
N LEU A 82 29.63 -29.48 -20.83
CA LEU A 82 30.16 -28.37 -20.03
C LEU A 82 30.19 -27.13 -20.90
N SER A 83 29.23 -26.21 -20.73
CA SER A 83 29.26 -24.94 -21.43
C SER A 83 30.14 -23.93 -20.71
N VAL A 84 31.30 -23.62 -21.29
CA VAL A 84 32.18 -22.56 -20.82
C VAL A 84 31.79 -21.27 -21.55
N VAL A 85 31.18 -20.34 -20.82
CA VAL A 85 30.84 -19.01 -21.36
C VAL A 85 32.07 -18.13 -21.29
N ASN A 86 32.83 -18.05 -22.39
CA ASN A 86 33.86 -17.05 -22.58
C ASN A 86 33.22 -15.72 -22.99
N ASN A 87 33.52 -14.61 -22.29
CA ASN A 87 32.97 -13.29 -22.52
C ASN A 87 31.47 -13.14 -22.21
N ALA A 88 31.02 -13.50 -21.02
CA ALA A 88 29.75 -13.03 -20.51
C ALA A 88 29.79 -11.47 -20.46
N ARG A 89 29.32 -10.82 -21.51
CA ARG A 89 29.06 -9.38 -21.48
C ARG A 89 28.10 -9.17 -20.32
N ASN A 90 28.59 -8.48 -19.30
CA ASN A 90 27.74 -8.02 -18.20
C ASN A 90 26.66 -7.13 -18.81
N ILE A 91 25.49 -7.71 -19.07
CA ILE A 91 24.33 -6.95 -19.54
C ILE A 91 23.99 -6.04 -18.36
N ARG A 92 24.39 -4.77 -18.44
CA ARG A 92 23.99 -3.76 -17.48
C ARG A 92 22.49 -3.57 -17.65
N TYR A 93 21.72 -4.26 -16.82
CA TYR A 93 20.30 -4.01 -16.72
C TYR A 93 20.10 -2.59 -16.21
N THR A 94 19.47 -1.76 -17.01
CA THR A 94 19.11 -0.41 -16.57
C THR A 94 17.90 -0.52 -15.65
N GLU A 95 18.08 -0.11 -14.41
CA GLU A 95 16.98 0.02 -13.45
C GLU A 95 15.89 0.95 -14.01
N GLY A 96 14.64 0.66 -13.65
CA GLY A 96 13.48 1.49 -13.94
C GLY A 96 12.93 1.34 -15.36
N ILE A 97 11.96 2.19 -15.66
CA ILE A 97 11.20 2.27 -16.90
C ILE A 97 11.78 3.41 -17.74
N LYS A 98 12.38 3.10 -18.88
CA LYS A 98 13.10 4.09 -19.73
C LYS A 98 12.16 5.11 -20.38
N ASP A 99 11.02 4.66 -20.86
CA ASP A 99 10.01 5.50 -21.52
C ASP A 99 8.61 5.14 -20.99
N ALA A 100 8.19 5.91 -20.00
CA ALA A 100 6.89 5.73 -19.36
C ALA A 100 5.73 6.32 -20.18
N GLY A 101 6.02 7.21 -21.16
CA GLY A 101 5.00 7.97 -21.89
C GLY A 101 3.93 7.12 -22.56
N PRO A 102 4.27 6.16 -23.42
CA PRO A 102 3.32 5.26 -24.08
C PRO A 102 2.50 4.46 -23.07
N ILE A 103 3.14 3.94 -22.00
CA ILE A 103 2.48 3.15 -20.96
C ILE A 103 1.42 4.01 -20.26
N LEU A 104 1.77 5.22 -19.83
CA LEU A 104 0.85 6.15 -19.17
C LEU A 104 -0.35 6.51 -20.07
N LYS A 105 -0.14 6.66 -21.37
CA LYS A 105 -1.22 6.90 -22.34
C LYS A 105 -2.15 5.70 -22.47
N ALA A 106 -1.62 4.49 -22.51
CA ALA A 106 -2.41 3.26 -22.59
C ALA A 106 -3.22 3.02 -21.31
N LEU A 107 -2.61 3.22 -20.13
CA LEU A 107 -3.26 3.09 -18.83
C LEU A 107 -4.43 4.05 -18.65
N LYS A 108 -4.34 5.28 -19.14
CA LYS A 108 -5.43 6.27 -19.05
C LYS A 108 -6.71 5.87 -19.75
N LYS A 109 -6.65 4.92 -20.72
CA LYS A 109 -7.83 4.40 -21.44
C LYS A 109 -8.62 3.36 -20.63
N GLN A 110 -8.06 2.85 -19.55
CA GLN A 110 -8.67 1.81 -18.73
C GLN A 110 -9.67 2.43 -17.73
N LYS A 111 -10.96 2.09 -17.88
CA LYS A 111 -12.03 2.64 -17.03
C LYS A 111 -11.92 2.28 -15.54
N ALA A 112 -11.28 1.16 -15.22
CA ALA A 112 -11.10 0.71 -13.84
C ALA A 112 -10.06 1.52 -13.05
N ILE A 113 -9.22 2.31 -13.74
CA ILE A 113 -8.13 3.08 -13.13
C ILE A 113 -8.66 4.45 -12.71
N THR A 114 -8.50 4.78 -11.42
CA THR A 114 -8.89 6.07 -10.83
C THR A 114 -7.73 7.05 -10.75
N GLY A 115 -6.50 6.56 -10.60
CA GLY A 115 -5.30 7.38 -10.50
C GLY A 115 -4.05 6.67 -11.00
N ILE A 116 -3.10 7.45 -11.55
CA ILE A 116 -1.81 6.94 -12.04
C ILE A 116 -0.74 7.93 -11.59
N SER A 117 0.24 7.48 -10.80
CA SER A 117 1.37 8.27 -10.36
C SER A 117 2.69 7.63 -10.82
N PRO A 118 3.41 8.23 -11.78
CA PRO A 118 4.78 7.85 -12.10
C PRO A 118 5.70 8.35 -11.00
N GLN A 119 6.58 7.48 -10.47
CA GLN A 119 7.47 7.78 -9.36
C GLN A 119 8.92 7.42 -9.66
N ILE A 120 9.83 8.05 -8.94
CA ILE A 120 11.21 7.62 -8.79
C ILE A 120 11.41 7.25 -7.32
N ASN A 121 11.45 5.98 -7.04
CA ASN A 121 11.74 5.46 -5.70
C ASN A 121 13.20 5.01 -5.65
N THR A 122 13.96 5.57 -4.72
CA THR A 122 15.39 5.27 -4.53
C THR A 122 15.76 5.45 -3.06
N ASN A 123 16.78 4.74 -2.63
CA ASN A 123 17.36 4.98 -1.32
C ASN A 123 18.38 6.09 -1.40
N VAL A 124 18.36 6.97 -0.41
CA VAL A 124 19.30 8.09 -0.27
C VAL A 124 19.85 8.13 1.16
N PHE A 125 21.01 8.74 1.30
CA PHE A 125 21.52 9.15 2.60
C PHE A 125 21.16 10.62 2.83
N ILE A 126 20.49 10.88 3.93
CA ILE A 126 20.19 12.25 4.39
C ILE A 126 21.22 12.61 5.46
N GLN A 127 21.86 13.74 5.30
CA GLN A 127 22.86 14.24 6.23
C GLN A 127 22.45 15.58 6.80
N ASN A 128 22.52 15.68 8.12
CA ASN A 128 22.42 16.93 8.88
C ASN A 128 23.59 17.01 9.88
N GLY A 129 24.57 17.86 9.59
CA GLY A 129 25.81 17.94 10.36
C GLY A 129 26.56 16.60 10.37
N VAL A 130 26.72 16.01 11.55
CA VAL A 130 27.39 14.70 11.74
C VAL A 130 26.46 13.52 11.63
N THR A 131 25.14 13.74 11.64
CA THR A 131 24.13 12.68 11.59
C THR A 131 23.85 12.32 10.13
N GLN A 132 23.97 11.01 9.80
CA GLN A 132 23.65 10.48 8.49
C GLN A 132 22.70 9.29 8.63
N ILE A 133 21.58 9.32 7.89
CA ILE A 133 20.53 8.29 7.97
C ILE A 133 20.12 7.89 6.55
N SER A 134 19.88 6.61 6.35
CA SER A 134 19.29 6.09 5.10
C SER A 134 17.77 6.35 5.10
N ALA A 135 17.27 6.88 3.98
CA ALA A 135 15.85 7.13 3.79
C ALA A 135 15.38 6.67 2.41
N ALA A 136 14.10 6.30 2.34
CA ALA A 136 13.43 5.99 1.08
C ALA A 136 12.92 7.30 0.45
N LEU A 137 13.56 7.74 -0.61
CA LEU A 137 13.18 8.93 -1.36
C LEU A 137 12.18 8.58 -2.46
N SER A 138 11.03 9.26 -2.44
CA SER A 138 10.04 9.22 -3.51
C SER A 138 10.01 10.54 -4.26
N GLY A 139 10.42 10.53 -5.53
CA GLY A 139 10.24 11.65 -6.45
C GLY A 139 8.89 11.53 -7.15
N VAL A 140 8.00 12.48 -6.95
CA VAL A 140 6.59 12.39 -7.33
C VAL A 140 6.10 13.56 -8.18
N ASP A 141 5.13 13.28 -9.05
CA ASP A 141 4.28 14.30 -9.64
C ASP A 141 3.17 14.62 -8.62
N VAL A 142 3.24 15.78 -8.01
CA VAL A 142 2.44 16.15 -6.82
C VAL A 142 0.92 15.94 -7.04
N GLN A 143 0.40 16.36 -8.20
CA GLN A 143 -1.03 16.23 -8.50
C GLN A 143 -1.46 14.76 -8.68
N LYS A 144 -0.62 13.98 -9.37
CA LYS A 144 -0.92 12.57 -9.63
C LYS A 144 -0.72 11.72 -8.38
N GLU A 145 0.28 12.06 -7.58
CA GLU A 145 0.53 11.40 -6.30
C GLU A 145 -0.66 11.57 -5.36
N ASN A 146 -1.11 12.80 -5.19
CA ASN A 146 -2.26 13.07 -4.33
C ASN A 146 -3.54 12.36 -4.80
N LYS A 147 -3.69 12.19 -6.12
CA LYS A 147 -4.83 11.44 -6.67
C LYS A 147 -4.79 9.94 -6.37
N VAL A 148 -3.59 9.36 -6.15
CA VAL A 148 -3.42 7.93 -5.88
C VAL A 148 -3.41 7.64 -4.38
N PHE A 149 -2.69 8.45 -3.60
CA PHE A 149 -2.39 8.18 -2.18
C PHE A 149 -3.03 9.16 -1.20
N HIS A 150 -3.65 10.25 -1.69
CA HIS A 150 -4.16 11.34 -0.85
C HIS A 150 -3.10 11.89 0.11
N THR A 151 -1.86 11.99 -0.37
CA THR A 151 -0.68 12.33 0.45
C THR A 151 -0.82 13.69 1.14
N ALA A 152 -1.54 14.63 0.54
CA ALA A 152 -1.79 15.93 1.15
C ALA A 152 -2.53 15.85 2.50
N ASP A 153 -3.40 14.84 2.67
CA ASP A 153 -4.19 14.66 3.89
C ASP A 153 -3.35 14.23 5.09
N TYR A 154 -2.12 13.76 4.85
CA TYR A 154 -1.18 13.29 5.88
C TYR A 154 -0.06 14.29 6.16
N VAL A 155 -0.03 15.44 5.51
CA VAL A 155 0.95 16.51 5.81
C VAL A 155 0.45 17.28 7.03
N VAL A 156 1.21 17.21 8.12
CA VAL A 156 0.87 17.84 9.41
C VAL A 156 1.49 19.21 9.61
N GLU A 157 2.59 19.51 8.90
CA GLU A 157 3.23 20.83 8.86
C GLU A 157 3.61 21.15 7.40
N GLY A 158 3.37 22.40 6.96
CA GLY A 158 3.59 22.83 5.58
C GLY A 158 2.45 22.47 4.64
N ASP A 159 2.70 22.50 3.32
CA ASP A 159 1.75 22.14 2.29
C ASP A 159 2.38 21.18 1.27
N PHE A 160 1.70 20.06 0.98
CA PHE A 160 2.15 19.10 -0.01
C PHE A 160 2.33 19.71 -1.41
N PHE A 161 1.43 20.63 -1.77
CA PHE A 161 1.45 21.26 -3.10
C PHE A 161 2.58 22.27 -3.29
N ASP A 162 3.20 22.73 -2.22
CA ASP A 162 4.37 23.64 -2.29
C ASP A 162 5.61 22.97 -2.92
N LEU A 163 5.66 21.63 -2.98
CA LEU A 163 6.67 20.91 -3.78
C LEU A 163 6.68 21.30 -5.26
N GLN A 164 5.60 21.84 -5.80
CA GLN A 164 5.55 22.34 -7.17
C GLN A 164 6.23 23.70 -7.33
N LYS A 165 6.18 24.53 -6.27
CA LYS A 165 6.73 25.88 -6.25
C LYS A 165 8.21 25.89 -5.85
N HIS A 166 8.62 24.90 -5.04
CA HIS A 166 9.97 24.78 -4.50
C HIS A 166 10.74 23.62 -5.13
N PRO A 167 11.55 23.84 -6.20
CA PRO A 167 12.29 22.77 -6.88
C PRO A 167 13.25 21.98 -5.98
N ASN A 168 13.73 22.62 -4.90
CA ASN A 168 14.60 22.01 -3.89
C ASN A 168 13.87 21.78 -2.57
N GLY A 169 12.53 21.75 -2.59
CA GLY A 169 11.72 21.42 -1.43
C GLY A 169 11.70 19.91 -1.17
N ILE A 170 11.65 19.54 0.10
CA ILE A 170 11.49 18.16 0.56
C ILE A 170 10.49 18.09 1.68
N ILE A 171 9.67 17.05 1.66
CA ILE A 171 8.78 16.68 2.78
C ILE A 171 9.36 15.42 3.41
N LEU A 172 9.54 15.46 4.73
CA LEU A 172 10.04 14.32 5.50
C LEU A 172 8.93 13.69 6.32
N GLY A 173 9.04 12.38 6.53
CA GLY A 173 8.26 11.75 7.59
C GLY A 173 8.62 12.36 8.95
N LYS A 174 7.62 12.64 9.78
CA LYS A 174 7.78 13.28 11.10
C LYS A 174 8.77 12.54 11.99
N GLY A 175 8.69 11.20 12.00
CA GLY A 175 9.65 10.37 12.74
C GLY A 175 11.08 10.46 12.21
N LEU A 176 11.27 10.62 10.89
CA LEU A 176 12.58 10.82 10.28
C LEU A 176 13.15 12.20 10.64
N ALA A 177 12.33 13.25 10.60
CA ALA A 177 12.74 14.59 11.01
C ALA A 177 13.15 14.65 12.49
N GLN A 178 12.43 13.95 13.37
CA GLN A 178 12.79 13.83 14.79
C GLN A 178 14.15 13.16 15.00
N ILE A 179 14.43 12.06 14.27
CA ILE A 179 15.71 11.34 14.37
C ILE A 179 16.87 12.22 13.85
N LEU A 180 16.65 13.02 12.81
CA LEU A 180 17.63 13.95 12.25
C LEU A 180 17.79 15.23 13.07
N GLY A 181 16.85 15.53 13.99
CA GLY A 181 16.84 16.76 14.78
C GLY A 181 16.57 18.01 13.94
N VAL A 182 15.72 17.90 12.90
CA VAL A 182 15.42 18.98 11.94
C VAL A 182 13.95 19.39 11.98
N LYS A 183 13.67 20.61 11.50
CA LYS A 183 12.34 21.23 11.45
C LYS A 183 12.05 21.77 10.05
N VAL A 184 10.82 22.17 9.80
CA VAL A 184 10.42 22.89 8.59
C VAL A 184 11.24 24.20 8.50
N GLY A 185 11.81 24.45 7.31
CA GLY A 185 12.72 25.56 7.04
C GLY A 185 14.22 25.21 7.10
N ASP A 186 14.60 24.10 7.73
CA ASP A 186 15.99 23.66 7.78
C ASP A 186 16.48 23.11 6.43
N ASN A 187 17.80 23.18 6.22
CA ASN A 187 18.46 22.64 5.04
C ASN A 187 19.17 21.33 5.39
N ILE A 188 19.01 20.35 4.53
CA ILE A 188 19.64 19.03 4.62
C ILE A 188 20.31 18.66 3.31
N SER A 189 21.35 17.82 3.39
CA SER A 189 22.02 17.28 2.21
C SER A 189 21.55 15.86 1.93
N LEU A 190 21.15 15.60 0.68
CA LEU A 190 20.78 14.27 0.20
C LEU A 190 21.86 13.75 -0.74
N THR A 191 22.31 12.52 -0.48
CA THR A 191 23.23 11.81 -1.36
C THR A 191 22.57 10.53 -1.87
N SER A 192 22.46 10.43 -3.20
CA SER A 192 21.94 9.23 -3.87
C SER A 192 22.98 8.12 -3.94
N ALA A 193 22.54 6.86 -4.00
CA ALA A 193 23.40 5.71 -4.25
C ALA A 193 24.18 5.82 -5.59
N SER A 194 23.71 6.62 -6.54
CA SER A 194 24.42 6.93 -7.79
C SER A 194 25.52 7.99 -7.65
N GLY A 195 25.76 8.51 -6.44
CA GLY A 195 26.80 9.51 -6.14
C GLY A 195 26.36 10.98 -6.31
N GLY A 196 25.15 11.24 -6.79
CA GLY A 196 24.63 12.61 -6.85
C GLY A 196 24.33 13.14 -5.44
N SER A 197 24.77 14.37 -5.16
CA SER A 197 24.48 15.06 -3.90
C SER A 197 23.82 16.40 -4.16
N LYS A 198 22.83 16.77 -3.34
CA LYS A 198 22.10 18.02 -3.47
C LYS A 198 21.50 18.44 -2.14
N ASN A 199 21.48 19.76 -1.90
CA ASN A 199 20.83 20.33 -0.73
C ASN A 199 19.33 20.57 -1.00
N PHE A 200 18.54 20.29 0.02
CA PHE A 200 17.09 20.47 0.03
C PHE A 200 16.67 21.25 1.27
N THR A 201 15.61 22.05 1.13
CA THR A 201 14.97 22.75 2.23
C THR A 201 13.72 21.97 2.64
N ILE A 202 13.54 21.70 3.92
CA ILE A 202 12.37 21.01 4.46
C ILE A 202 11.17 21.97 4.39
N ILE A 203 10.17 21.63 3.61
CA ILE A 203 8.97 22.47 3.40
C ILE A 203 7.72 21.87 4.06
N GLY A 204 7.81 20.68 4.60
CA GLY A 204 6.70 20.05 5.31
C GLY A 204 7.07 18.74 5.98
N LEU A 205 6.20 18.30 6.90
CA LEU A 205 6.30 17.03 7.61
C LEU A 205 5.07 16.18 7.35
N LEU A 206 5.28 14.87 7.15
CA LEU A 206 4.27 13.87 6.86
C LEU A 206 4.10 12.93 8.07
N GLU A 207 2.85 12.64 8.47
CA GLU A 207 2.52 11.67 9.51
C GLU A 207 1.39 10.75 9.00
N THR A 208 1.73 9.53 8.61
CA THR A 208 0.79 8.57 8.02
C THR A 208 0.14 7.66 9.05
N GLY A 209 0.64 7.65 10.28
CA GLY A 209 0.28 6.69 11.32
C GLY A 209 1.00 5.33 11.20
N ALA A 210 1.73 5.10 10.11
CA ALA A 210 2.60 3.94 9.94
C ALA A 210 4.04 4.31 10.34
N THR A 211 4.43 3.95 11.56
CA THR A 211 5.73 4.34 12.14
C THR A 211 6.93 4.02 11.23
N GLY A 212 6.90 2.88 10.50
CA GLY A 212 7.96 2.51 9.57
C GLY A 212 8.08 3.48 8.41
N VAL A 213 6.97 3.97 7.87
CA VAL A 213 6.90 4.96 6.80
C VAL A 213 7.36 6.32 7.33
N ASP A 214 6.82 6.74 8.48
CA ASP A 214 7.08 8.05 9.07
C ASP A 214 8.55 8.23 9.49
N ARG A 215 9.28 7.13 9.74
CA ARG A 215 10.71 7.13 10.09
C ARG A 215 11.65 6.97 8.90
N SER A 216 11.16 6.68 7.71
CA SER A 216 12.03 6.39 6.56
C SER A 216 11.69 7.17 5.30
N LYS A 217 10.48 7.73 5.17
CA LYS A 217 10.00 8.33 3.92
C LYS A 217 10.45 9.79 3.77
N ALA A 218 10.94 10.11 2.57
CA ALA A 218 11.21 11.47 2.12
C ALA A 218 10.56 11.66 0.75
N ILE A 219 9.92 12.80 0.50
CA ILE A 219 9.22 13.10 -0.74
C ILE A 219 9.78 14.39 -1.36
N VAL A 220 10.10 14.32 -2.64
CA VAL A 220 10.56 15.47 -3.46
C VAL A 220 9.78 15.51 -4.76
N SER A 221 9.90 16.60 -5.50
CA SER A 221 9.35 16.66 -6.86
C SER A 221 10.02 15.65 -7.79
N LEU A 222 9.27 15.12 -8.77
CA LEU A 222 9.80 14.16 -9.75
C LEU A 222 11.01 14.73 -10.51
N LEU A 223 11.02 16.05 -10.75
CA LEU A 223 12.15 16.74 -11.38
C LEU A 223 13.39 16.70 -10.50
N ALA A 224 13.26 17.01 -9.21
CA ALA A 224 14.37 16.99 -8.26
C ALA A 224 14.97 15.59 -8.11
N ALA A 225 14.14 14.55 -8.06
CA ALA A 225 14.60 13.17 -8.00
C ALA A 225 15.37 12.75 -9.27
N ARG A 226 14.93 13.20 -10.45
CA ARG A 226 15.66 12.97 -11.70
C ARG A 226 17.02 13.63 -11.71
N GLN A 227 17.10 14.88 -11.27
CA GLN A 227 18.35 15.62 -11.16
C GLN A 227 19.32 14.95 -10.18
N LEU A 228 18.83 14.56 -8.99
CA LEU A 228 19.65 13.89 -7.97
C LEU A 228 20.23 12.56 -8.48
N ASN A 229 19.49 11.82 -9.30
CA ASN A 229 19.91 10.54 -9.85
C ASN A 229 20.54 10.64 -11.26
N SER A 230 20.76 11.83 -11.80
CA SER A 230 21.29 12.07 -13.16
C SER A 230 20.53 11.30 -14.24
N LYS A 231 19.18 11.27 -14.14
CA LYS A 231 18.31 10.57 -15.10
C LYS A 231 17.61 11.53 -16.05
N ASN A 232 17.20 11.01 -17.20
CA ASN A 232 16.49 11.78 -18.23
C ASN A 232 15.03 12.11 -17.82
N LYS A 233 14.38 12.99 -18.61
CA LYS A 233 13.02 13.49 -18.33
C LYS A 233 11.91 12.41 -18.41
N SER A 234 12.10 11.32 -19.14
CA SER A 234 11.12 10.26 -19.30
C SER A 234 11.29 9.09 -18.30
N TYR A 235 12.39 9.08 -17.57
CA TYR A 235 12.74 8.03 -16.63
C TYR A 235 11.84 8.04 -15.38
N VAL A 236 11.36 6.85 -15.00
CA VAL A 236 10.72 6.58 -13.71
C VAL A 236 11.16 5.19 -13.24
N THR A 237 11.14 4.95 -11.94
CA THR A 237 11.39 3.59 -11.40
C THR A 237 10.13 2.76 -11.44
N ASP A 238 9.01 3.39 -11.08
CA ASP A 238 7.72 2.74 -10.87
C ASP A 238 6.59 3.58 -11.44
N ILE A 239 5.49 2.90 -11.78
CA ILE A 239 4.20 3.53 -12.04
C ILE A 239 3.22 2.94 -11.03
N GLN A 240 2.71 3.78 -10.15
CA GLN A 240 1.75 3.43 -9.12
C GLN A 240 0.32 3.71 -9.62
N ILE A 241 -0.58 2.76 -9.41
CA ILE A 241 -1.93 2.80 -9.97
C ILE A 241 -2.95 2.57 -8.87
N ALA A 242 -3.92 3.47 -8.76
CA ALA A 242 -5.13 3.28 -7.97
C ALA A 242 -6.26 2.77 -8.87
N VAL A 243 -7.01 1.79 -8.39
CA VAL A 243 -8.21 1.26 -9.04
C VAL A 243 -9.42 1.52 -8.14
N SER A 244 -10.63 1.54 -8.74
CA SER A 244 -11.87 1.82 -8.02
C SER A 244 -12.20 0.79 -6.92
N ASP A 245 -11.76 -0.46 -7.09
CA ASP A 245 -11.93 -1.54 -6.13
C ASP A 245 -10.61 -2.29 -5.97
N TYR A 246 -9.93 -2.07 -4.84
CA TYR A 246 -8.63 -2.67 -4.56
C TYR A 246 -8.67 -4.21 -4.47
N ASN A 247 -9.84 -4.79 -4.12
CA ASN A 247 -10.01 -6.25 -4.10
C ASN A 247 -9.94 -6.85 -5.51
N LYS A 248 -10.29 -6.08 -6.53
CA LYS A 248 -10.21 -6.49 -7.95
C LYS A 248 -8.88 -6.17 -8.61
N ALA A 249 -7.90 -5.63 -7.88
CA ALA A 249 -6.60 -5.22 -8.43
C ALA A 249 -5.92 -6.34 -9.21
N GLN A 250 -6.00 -7.59 -8.76
CA GLN A 250 -5.44 -8.75 -9.45
C GLN A 250 -6.10 -8.99 -10.83
N LYS A 251 -7.43 -8.86 -10.93
CA LYS A 251 -8.14 -9.01 -12.21
C LYS A 251 -7.81 -7.87 -13.16
N VAL A 252 -7.73 -6.65 -12.65
CA VAL A 252 -7.36 -5.46 -13.42
C VAL A 252 -5.91 -5.58 -13.91
N ALA A 253 -4.98 -6.00 -13.07
CA ALA A 253 -3.59 -6.25 -13.44
C ALA A 253 -3.46 -7.28 -14.55
N ALA A 254 -4.21 -8.39 -14.49
CA ALA A 254 -4.24 -9.40 -15.54
C ALA A 254 -4.75 -8.84 -16.88
N SER A 255 -5.74 -7.95 -16.88
CA SER A 255 -6.24 -7.31 -18.10
C SER A 255 -5.23 -6.34 -18.75
N MET A 256 -4.22 -5.92 -18.00
CA MET A 256 -3.17 -5.01 -18.47
C MET A 256 -1.91 -5.74 -18.97
N ALA A 257 -1.84 -7.07 -18.91
CA ALA A 257 -0.65 -7.85 -19.23
C ALA A 257 -0.07 -7.58 -20.64
N GLY A 258 -0.89 -7.15 -21.62
CA GLY A 258 -0.45 -6.79 -22.97
C GLY A 258 0.00 -5.33 -23.14
N ILE A 259 -0.11 -4.48 -22.13
CA ILE A 259 0.19 -3.03 -22.26
C ILE A 259 1.70 -2.78 -22.22
N THR A 260 2.44 -3.59 -21.50
CA THR A 260 3.87 -3.40 -21.29
C THR A 260 4.58 -4.73 -21.05
N SER A 261 5.88 -4.78 -21.36
CA SER A 261 6.77 -5.89 -21.03
C SER A 261 7.32 -5.82 -19.58
N TYR A 262 7.05 -4.75 -18.85
CA TYR A 262 7.42 -4.61 -17.47
C TYR A 262 6.50 -5.41 -16.56
N LYS A 263 6.95 -5.76 -15.36
CA LYS A 263 6.14 -6.50 -14.39
C LYS A 263 4.99 -5.63 -13.89
N ILE A 264 3.79 -6.19 -13.98
CA ILE A 264 2.56 -5.61 -13.41
C ILE A 264 2.21 -6.41 -12.18
N GLU A 265 2.36 -5.81 -11.02
CA GLU A 265 2.21 -6.48 -9.73
C GLU A 265 1.04 -5.87 -8.95
N PRO A 266 -0.07 -6.61 -8.75
CA PRO A 266 -1.12 -6.19 -7.85
C PRO A 266 -0.66 -6.34 -6.39
N TRP A 267 -1.21 -5.53 -5.50
CA TRP A 267 -0.82 -5.48 -4.09
C TRP A 267 -0.88 -6.85 -3.38
N GLN A 268 -1.83 -7.71 -3.78
CA GLN A 268 -1.99 -9.05 -3.22
C GLN A 268 -0.76 -9.95 -3.46
N LEU A 269 -0.11 -9.82 -4.61
CA LEU A 269 1.09 -10.59 -4.93
C LEU A 269 2.34 -10.00 -4.29
N GLY A 270 2.49 -8.68 -4.35
CA GLY A 270 3.63 -7.99 -3.74
C GLY A 270 3.62 -8.04 -2.20
N ASN A 271 2.44 -8.26 -1.59
CA ASN A 271 2.25 -8.29 -0.14
C ASN A 271 1.43 -9.50 0.30
N SER A 272 1.87 -10.69 -0.09
CA SER A 272 1.16 -11.95 0.17
C SER A 272 0.92 -12.21 1.67
N GLN A 273 1.80 -11.74 2.55
CA GLN A 273 1.60 -11.83 4.00
C GLN A 273 0.41 -10.99 4.46
N LEU A 274 0.26 -9.78 3.93
CA LEU A 274 -0.86 -8.90 4.24
C LEU A 274 -2.17 -9.47 3.72
N ASP A 275 -2.18 -9.99 2.49
CA ASP A 275 -3.35 -10.65 1.89
C ASP A 275 -3.76 -11.89 2.70
N SER A 276 -2.80 -12.70 3.13
CA SER A 276 -3.04 -13.87 3.98
C SER A 276 -3.57 -13.47 5.37
N ALA A 277 -3.03 -12.41 5.97
CA ALA A 277 -3.53 -11.89 7.24
C ALA A 277 -4.98 -11.39 7.13
N ASN A 278 -5.32 -10.72 6.04
CA ASN A 278 -6.69 -10.28 5.78
C ASN A 278 -7.65 -11.48 5.62
N LYS A 279 -7.27 -12.48 4.83
CA LYS A 279 -8.06 -13.73 4.68
C LYS A 279 -8.27 -14.44 6.01
N LEU A 280 -7.22 -14.57 6.82
CA LEU A 280 -7.31 -15.20 8.14
C LEU A 280 -8.27 -14.44 9.06
N ARG A 281 -8.25 -13.11 9.06
CA ARG A 281 -9.20 -12.29 9.82
C ARG A 281 -10.66 -12.54 9.40
N TYR A 282 -10.93 -12.62 8.11
CA TYR A 282 -12.28 -12.93 7.62
C TYR A 282 -12.75 -14.30 8.11
N ILE A 283 -11.88 -15.32 8.06
CA ILE A 283 -12.20 -16.66 8.56
C ILE A 283 -12.46 -16.62 10.05
N MET A 284 -11.61 -15.97 10.84
CA MET A 284 -11.79 -15.84 12.29
C MET A 284 -13.08 -15.10 12.64
N SER A 285 -13.39 -14.02 11.94
CA SER A 285 -14.64 -13.28 12.08
C SER A 285 -15.85 -14.18 11.85
N PHE A 286 -15.83 -14.96 10.78
CA PHE A 286 -16.91 -15.90 10.47
C PHE A 286 -17.07 -16.95 11.57
N VAL A 287 -15.98 -17.58 12.02
CA VAL A 287 -16.01 -18.61 13.09
C VAL A 287 -16.57 -18.03 14.40
N ILE A 288 -16.09 -16.85 14.80
CA ILE A 288 -16.58 -16.17 16.00
C ILE A 288 -18.09 -15.86 15.88
N SER A 289 -18.52 -15.34 14.73
CA SER A 289 -19.92 -15.01 14.47
C SER A 289 -20.83 -16.24 14.56
N VAL A 290 -20.41 -17.35 13.95
CA VAL A 290 -21.16 -18.63 14.02
C VAL A 290 -21.20 -19.16 15.46
N THR A 291 -20.09 -19.09 16.19
CA THR A 291 -20.04 -19.54 17.60
C THR A 291 -21.01 -18.74 18.48
N ILE A 292 -21.04 -17.41 18.32
CA ILE A 292 -21.97 -16.54 19.06
C ILE A 292 -23.43 -16.91 18.75
N LEU A 293 -23.76 -17.17 17.48
CA LEU A 293 -25.09 -17.55 17.06
C LEU A 293 -25.51 -18.92 17.67
N ILE A 294 -24.58 -19.88 17.70
CA ILE A 294 -24.83 -21.20 18.32
C ILE A 294 -25.09 -21.03 19.83
N VAL A 295 -24.25 -20.29 20.55
CA VAL A 295 -24.41 -20.06 22.00
C VAL A 295 -25.72 -19.33 22.29
N ALA A 296 -26.09 -18.33 21.49
CA ALA A 296 -27.39 -17.66 21.63
C ALA A 296 -28.57 -18.61 21.39
N GLY A 297 -28.44 -19.53 20.43
CA GLY A 297 -29.46 -20.56 20.16
C GLY A 297 -29.65 -21.54 21.33
N PHE A 298 -28.59 -21.96 22.00
CA PHE A 298 -28.67 -22.84 23.19
C PHE A 298 -29.31 -22.13 24.39
N GLY A 299 -29.27 -20.82 24.50
CA GLY A 299 -29.93 -20.04 25.55
C GLY A 299 -31.47 -20.09 25.48
N ILE A 300 -32.04 -20.63 24.40
CA ILE A 300 -33.49 -20.80 24.20
C ILE A 300 -33.96 -22.17 24.71
N TYR A 301 -33.08 -23.15 24.81
CA TYR A 301 -33.37 -24.51 25.24
C TYR A 301 -33.24 -24.66 26.77
#